data_94e4d76c7e3008a9b47eac2d98614b4b
#
_entry.id   94e4d76c7e3008a9b47eac2d98614b4b
#
_cell.length_a   1.000
_cell.length_b   1.000
_cell.length_c   1.000
_cell.angle_alpha   90.00
_cell.angle_beta   90.00
_cell.angle_gamma   90.00
#
_symmetry.space_group_name_H-M   'P 1'
#
loop_
_entity.id
_entity.type
_entity.pdbx_description
1 polymer ?
#
loop_
_entity_poly.entity_id
_entity_poly.type
_entity_poly.pdbx_seq_one_letter_code
_entity_poly.pdbx_strand_id
1 'polypeptide(L)'
;DTHYQIPTVDDKMIEKVRKELGMSKNKFSYAEIMKKTDKKWKSLTRPVRVVISLMSFLEADFEKLQKIRIEDVDIGNNKITYWDYGESQTIAVDMDTESPYYKQLANTVQGESLTHFLTKRFQRVGPTAANEFCKFAKFKPETRIGNMNNQDLVKLSDALQTYEGFRAPDPTCLAPLGAEPLEKGIDRFFEPDFKAVVQRTASAYSGFPFIIEMGIAYGGNIQSRGTKVYRFANRIPLLYDEGSDVVLKVVNDTDWGRYKVKNDSAPMVIVSHICSTRVPYKTVGKENVADRPEIEKELRLALQFLSRKLSGYMSKKGQAEMAKKRANLYSKYLPLVAQFCTELSGNKKEPNYKKMIKEEISIEEKTD
;
A
#
# COMPACT_ATOMS: atom_id res chain seq x y z
N ASP A 1 -23.46 -21.19 -2.89
CA ASP A 1 -22.28 -21.73 -3.59
C ASP A 1 -21.73 -20.70 -4.54
N THR A 2 -20.64 -20.04 -4.13
CA THR A 2 -19.93 -19.01 -4.92
C THR A 2 -18.86 -19.64 -5.84
N HIS A 3 -18.54 -20.91 -5.62
CA HIS A 3 -17.56 -21.67 -6.39
C HIS A 3 -18.25 -22.51 -7.46
N TYR A 4 -17.88 -22.31 -8.70
CA TYR A 4 -18.35 -23.11 -9.83
C TYR A 4 -17.23 -24.03 -10.30
N GLN A 5 -17.47 -25.34 -10.25
CA GLN A 5 -16.55 -26.29 -10.87
C GLN A 5 -16.55 -26.10 -12.39
N ILE A 6 -15.40 -25.69 -12.89
CA ILE A 6 -15.22 -25.45 -14.32
C ILE A 6 -15.11 -26.80 -15.00
N PRO A 7 -15.86 -27.03 -16.10
CA PRO A 7 -15.67 -28.21 -16.90
C PRO A 7 -14.24 -28.21 -17.46
N THR A 8 -13.58 -29.36 -17.37
CA THR A 8 -12.28 -29.54 -18.01
C THR A 8 -12.36 -29.19 -19.48
N VAL A 9 -11.46 -28.34 -19.97
CA VAL A 9 -11.42 -27.92 -21.37
C VAL A 9 -10.71 -29.02 -22.17
N ASP A 10 -11.40 -30.17 -22.31
CA ASP A 10 -10.98 -31.30 -23.13
C ASP A 10 -11.45 -31.17 -24.58
N ASP A 11 -11.02 -32.08 -25.44
CA ASP A 11 -11.40 -32.09 -26.84
C ASP A 11 -12.92 -32.21 -27.03
N LYS A 12 -13.62 -32.88 -26.10
CA LYS A 12 -15.09 -33.00 -26.14
C LYS A 12 -15.77 -31.66 -25.86
N MET A 13 -15.21 -30.88 -24.94
CA MET A 13 -15.71 -29.52 -24.65
C MET A 13 -15.47 -28.58 -25.82
N ILE A 14 -14.30 -28.64 -26.44
CA ILE A 14 -13.97 -27.87 -27.65
C ILE A 14 -14.92 -28.21 -28.81
N GLU A 15 -15.20 -29.49 -29.03
CA GLU A 15 -16.14 -29.94 -30.04
C GLU A 15 -17.57 -29.44 -29.74
N LYS A 16 -17.97 -29.42 -28.47
CA LYS A 16 -19.25 -28.87 -28.04
C LYS A 16 -19.35 -27.36 -28.30
N VAL A 17 -18.32 -26.60 -27.98
CA VAL A 17 -18.24 -25.15 -28.28
C VAL A 17 -18.35 -24.91 -29.79
N ARG A 18 -17.63 -25.69 -30.61
CA ARG A 18 -17.67 -25.61 -32.07
C ARG A 18 -19.08 -25.88 -32.61
N LYS A 19 -19.72 -26.95 -32.14
CA LYS A 19 -21.07 -27.35 -32.56
C LYS A 19 -22.09 -26.26 -32.24
N GLU A 20 -22.08 -25.74 -31.01
CA GLU A 20 -23.02 -24.71 -30.58
C GLU A 20 -22.81 -23.38 -31.35
N LEU A 21 -21.57 -23.00 -31.62
CA LEU A 21 -21.23 -21.82 -32.44
C LEU A 21 -21.47 -22.03 -33.95
N GLY A 22 -21.68 -23.28 -34.38
CA GLY A 22 -21.86 -23.63 -35.81
C GLY A 22 -20.57 -23.39 -36.61
N MET A 23 -19.45 -23.88 -36.10
CA MET A 23 -18.13 -23.71 -36.71
C MET A 23 -17.67 -25.00 -37.41
N SER A 24 -17.05 -24.90 -38.58
CA SER A 24 -16.46 -26.05 -39.29
C SER A 24 -15.17 -26.54 -38.62
N LYS A 25 -14.65 -27.71 -39.03
CA LYS A 25 -13.48 -28.36 -38.33
C LYS A 25 -12.11 -27.67 -38.45
N ASN A 26 -12.01 -26.51 -39.02
CA ASN A 26 -10.69 -25.82 -39.20
C ASN A 26 -10.32 -25.03 -37.94
N LYS A 27 -9.00 -24.78 -37.77
CA LYS A 27 -8.48 -23.91 -36.68
C LYS A 27 -9.05 -22.50 -36.79
N PHE A 28 -9.62 -22.00 -35.69
CA PHE A 28 -10.20 -20.65 -35.61
C PHE A 28 -9.35 -19.76 -34.73
N SER A 29 -9.22 -18.51 -35.16
CA SER A 29 -8.64 -17.48 -34.33
C SER A 29 -9.61 -17.07 -33.22
N TYR A 30 -9.06 -16.60 -32.11
CA TYR A 30 -9.81 -16.01 -30.99
C TYR A 30 -10.84 -14.97 -31.47
N ALA A 31 -10.46 -14.08 -32.38
CA ALA A 31 -11.33 -13.04 -32.94
C ALA A 31 -12.56 -13.60 -33.67
N GLU A 32 -12.43 -14.72 -34.38
CA GLU A 32 -13.55 -15.36 -35.08
C GLU A 32 -14.54 -16.00 -34.10
N ILE A 33 -14.03 -16.60 -33.02
CA ILE A 33 -14.85 -17.17 -31.96
C ILE A 33 -15.68 -16.07 -31.30
N MET A 34 -15.04 -14.95 -30.91
CA MET A 34 -15.72 -13.83 -30.29
C MET A 34 -16.79 -13.20 -31.18
N LYS A 35 -16.49 -12.97 -32.44
CA LYS A 35 -17.46 -12.44 -33.42
C LYS A 35 -18.70 -13.31 -33.62
N LYS A 36 -18.55 -14.64 -33.54
CA LYS A 36 -19.70 -15.57 -33.64
C LYS A 36 -20.47 -15.68 -32.32
N THR A 37 -19.77 -15.56 -31.22
CA THR A 37 -20.33 -15.59 -29.87
C THR A 37 -21.32 -14.46 -29.67
N ASP A 38 -21.03 -13.23 -30.07
CA ASP A 38 -21.91 -12.07 -29.94
C ASP A 38 -23.31 -12.30 -30.54
N LYS A 39 -23.35 -13.02 -31.67
CA LYS A 39 -24.63 -13.33 -32.37
C LYS A 39 -25.42 -14.46 -31.72
N LYS A 40 -24.78 -15.39 -31.05
CA LYS A 40 -25.40 -16.65 -30.58
C LYS A 40 -25.41 -16.77 -29.05
N TRP A 41 -24.91 -15.79 -28.30
CA TRP A 41 -24.72 -15.90 -26.86
C TRP A 41 -25.92 -16.45 -26.08
N LYS A 42 -27.11 -15.95 -26.39
CA LYS A 42 -28.33 -16.35 -25.68
C LYS A 42 -28.72 -17.83 -25.89
N SER A 43 -28.29 -18.44 -27.00
CA SER A 43 -28.59 -19.83 -27.34
C SER A 43 -27.54 -20.84 -26.89
N LEU A 44 -26.38 -20.36 -26.37
CA LEU A 44 -25.29 -21.22 -25.89
C LEU A 44 -25.62 -21.87 -24.54
N THR A 45 -25.18 -23.11 -24.36
CA THR A 45 -25.29 -23.78 -23.05
C THR A 45 -24.37 -23.15 -22.02
N ARG A 46 -24.72 -23.28 -20.73
CA ARG A 46 -23.95 -22.70 -19.63
C ARG A 46 -22.47 -23.08 -19.63
N PRO A 47 -22.07 -24.38 -19.80
CA PRO A 47 -20.64 -24.76 -19.85
C PRO A 47 -19.90 -24.10 -21.01
N VAL A 48 -20.51 -23.98 -22.18
CA VAL A 48 -19.92 -23.34 -23.36
C VAL A 48 -19.71 -21.85 -23.11
N ARG A 49 -20.67 -21.17 -22.47
CA ARG A 49 -20.50 -19.75 -22.10
C ARG A 49 -19.33 -19.54 -21.15
N VAL A 50 -19.15 -20.43 -20.15
CA VAL A 50 -18.04 -20.35 -19.21
C VAL A 50 -16.71 -20.46 -19.94
N VAL A 51 -16.54 -21.45 -20.82
CA VAL A 51 -15.29 -21.62 -21.61
C VAL A 51 -15.01 -20.40 -22.47
N ILE A 52 -16.01 -19.87 -23.15
CA ILE A 52 -15.84 -18.67 -23.99
C ILE A 52 -15.51 -17.43 -23.14
N SER A 53 -16.13 -17.29 -21.95
CA SER A 53 -15.79 -16.20 -21.04
C SER A 53 -14.33 -16.30 -20.57
N LEU A 54 -13.86 -17.49 -20.23
CA LEU A 54 -12.47 -17.74 -19.88
C LEU A 54 -11.50 -17.41 -21.02
N MET A 55 -11.84 -17.78 -22.26
CA MET A 55 -11.08 -17.40 -23.43
C MET A 55 -10.97 -15.87 -23.58
N SER A 56 -12.06 -15.16 -23.32
CA SER A 56 -12.08 -13.69 -23.35
C SER A 56 -11.23 -13.06 -22.25
N PHE A 57 -11.31 -13.57 -21.04
CA PHE A 57 -10.55 -13.03 -19.91
C PHE A 57 -9.06 -13.28 -19.98
N LEU A 58 -8.67 -14.45 -20.49
CA LEU A 58 -7.27 -14.84 -20.56
C LEU A 58 -6.64 -14.48 -21.91
N GLU A 59 -7.42 -13.87 -22.82
CA GLU A 59 -7.01 -13.64 -24.22
C GLU A 59 -6.39 -14.89 -24.83
N ALA A 60 -6.97 -16.06 -24.49
CA ALA A 60 -6.42 -17.36 -24.78
C ALA A 60 -7.21 -18.07 -25.87
N ASP A 61 -6.52 -18.72 -26.80
CA ASP A 61 -7.13 -19.69 -27.70
C ASP A 61 -7.36 -21.05 -27.01
N PHE A 62 -7.95 -21.99 -27.72
CA PHE A 62 -8.21 -23.33 -27.17
C PHE A 62 -6.93 -24.07 -26.79
N GLU A 63 -5.83 -23.91 -27.54
CA GLU A 63 -4.57 -24.60 -27.26
C GLU A 63 -3.96 -24.08 -25.94
N LYS A 64 -4.08 -22.80 -25.70
CA LYS A 64 -3.61 -22.19 -24.43
C LYS A 64 -4.50 -22.59 -23.27
N LEU A 65 -5.84 -22.58 -23.43
CA LEU A 65 -6.76 -23.03 -22.40
C LEU A 65 -6.61 -24.50 -22.03
N GLN A 66 -6.27 -25.37 -22.96
CA GLN A 66 -6.02 -26.80 -22.67
C GLN A 66 -4.77 -27.03 -21.80
N LYS A 67 -3.77 -26.13 -21.92
CA LYS A 67 -2.52 -26.19 -21.12
C LYS A 67 -2.67 -25.58 -19.76
N ILE A 68 -3.64 -24.67 -19.60
CA ILE A 68 -3.94 -24.00 -18.33
C ILE A 68 -4.91 -24.87 -17.53
N ARG A 69 -4.52 -25.28 -16.34
CA ARG A 69 -5.42 -25.93 -15.40
C ARG A 69 -6.11 -24.85 -14.56
N ILE A 70 -7.37 -24.60 -14.82
CA ILE A 70 -8.17 -23.68 -14.03
C ILE A 70 -8.63 -24.40 -12.77
N GLU A 71 -8.23 -23.92 -11.60
CA GLU A 71 -8.55 -24.54 -10.32
C GLU A 71 -9.83 -23.98 -9.73
N ASP A 72 -10.04 -22.68 -9.83
CA ASP A 72 -11.18 -22.02 -9.23
C ASP A 72 -11.55 -20.71 -9.95
N VAL A 73 -12.85 -20.43 -10.03
CA VAL A 73 -13.39 -19.12 -10.45
C VAL A 73 -14.27 -18.60 -9.33
N ASP A 74 -13.73 -17.70 -8.56
CA ASP A 74 -14.46 -16.96 -7.54
C ASP A 74 -15.10 -15.71 -8.16
N ILE A 75 -16.35 -15.87 -8.58
CA ILE A 75 -17.16 -14.81 -9.20
C ILE A 75 -17.42 -13.67 -8.20
N GLY A 76 -17.52 -14.01 -6.90
CA GLY A 76 -17.80 -13.03 -5.84
C GLY A 76 -16.64 -12.06 -5.59
N ASN A 77 -15.41 -12.51 -5.80
CA ASN A 77 -14.19 -11.73 -5.58
C ASN A 77 -13.48 -11.34 -6.88
N ASN A 78 -14.08 -11.62 -8.04
CA ASN A 78 -13.47 -11.36 -9.34
C ASN A 78 -12.07 -11.99 -9.50
N LYS A 79 -11.92 -13.23 -9.07
CA LYS A 79 -10.66 -13.95 -9.10
C LYS A 79 -10.77 -15.22 -9.92
N ILE A 80 -9.76 -15.46 -10.74
CA ILE A 80 -9.56 -16.72 -11.44
C ILE A 80 -8.22 -17.28 -10.96
N THR A 81 -8.24 -18.47 -10.37
CA THR A 81 -7.04 -19.21 -9.98
C THR A 81 -6.76 -20.27 -11.03
N TYR A 82 -5.58 -20.26 -11.62
CA TYR A 82 -5.17 -21.20 -12.65
C TYR A 82 -3.70 -21.61 -12.47
N TRP A 83 -3.37 -22.79 -12.99
CA TRP A 83 -2.00 -23.29 -13.05
C TRP A 83 -1.40 -23.01 -14.41
N ASP A 84 -0.29 -22.31 -14.43
CA ASP A 84 0.52 -22.06 -15.63
C ASP A 84 1.98 -22.39 -15.32
N TYR A 85 2.60 -23.23 -16.14
CA TYR A 85 4.00 -23.67 -16.00
C TYR A 85 4.43 -24.20 -14.61
N GLY A 86 3.52 -24.81 -13.87
CA GLY A 86 3.82 -25.43 -12.57
C GLY A 86 3.63 -24.53 -11.36
N GLU A 87 3.14 -23.32 -11.54
CA GLU A 87 2.81 -22.38 -10.46
C GLU A 87 1.32 -22.02 -10.45
N SER A 88 0.73 -21.94 -9.26
CA SER A 88 -0.63 -21.45 -9.09
C SER A 88 -0.64 -19.93 -9.19
N GLN A 89 -1.34 -19.40 -10.17
CA GLN A 89 -1.50 -17.97 -10.36
C GLN A 89 -2.95 -17.55 -10.12
N THR A 90 -3.13 -16.50 -9.35
CA THR A 90 -4.45 -15.89 -9.14
C THR A 90 -4.48 -14.54 -9.81
N ILE A 91 -5.33 -14.39 -10.82
CA ILE A 91 -5.56 -13.11 -11.48
C ILE A 91 -6.79 -12.47 -10.85
N ALA A 92 -6.65 -11.22 -10.38
CA ALA A 92 -7.79 -10.36 -10.20
C ALA A 92 -8.20 -9.85 -11.60
N VAL A 93 -9.38 -10.23 -12.03
CA VAL A 93 -9.88 -9.77 -13.32
C VAL A 93 -10.39 -8.34 -13.16
N ASP A 94 -9.65 -7.37 -13.71
CA ASP A 94 -10.17 -6.02 -13.89
C ASP A 94 -11.22 -6.10 -14.99
N MET A 95 -12.47 -6.21 -14.55
CA MET A 95 -13.57 -6.44 -15.48
C MET A 95 -13.95 -5.11 -16.13
N ASP A 96 -13.66 -4.99 -17.42
CA ASP A 96 -14.21 -3.95 -18.26
C ASP A 96 -15.75 -4.04 -18.17
N THR A 97 -16.38 -3.03 -17.53
CA THR A 97 -17.82 -2.98 -17.28
C THR A 97 -18.63 -2.91 -18.57
N GLU A 98 -18.02 -2.68 -19.72
CA GLU A 98 -18.65 -2.68 -21.04
C GLU A 98 -18.73 -4.06 -21.70
N SER A 99 -17.99 -5.05 -21.18
CA SER A 99 -18.05 -6.41 -21.71
C SER A 99 -19.44 -7.03 -21.54
N PRO A 100 -20.08 -7.55 -22.61
CA PRO A 100 -21.35 -8.27 -22.50
C PRO A 100 -21.27 -9.49 -21.58
N TYR A 101 -20.07 -10.00 -21.32
CA TYR A 101 -19.79 -11.13 -20.43
C TYR A 101 -19.85 -10.75 -18.94
N TYR A 102 -19.46 -9.54 -18.59
CA TYR A 102 -19.61 -8.99 -17.24
C TYR A 102 -21.08 -8.92 -16.82
N LYS A 103 -21.95 -8.46 -17.73
CA LYS A 103 -23.41 -8.37 -17.47
C LYS A 103 -24.03 -9.71 -17.14
N GLN A 104 -23.53 -10.80 -17.65
CA GLN A 104 -24.06 -12.13 -17.33
C GLN A 104 -23.47 -12.74 -16.06
N LEU A 105 -22.21 -12.44 -15.73
CA LEU A 105 -21.67 -12.77 -14.41
C LEU A 105 -22.40 -11.97 -13.31
N ALA A 106 -22.69 -10.70 -13.55
CA ALA A 106 -23.53 -9.88 -12.69
C ALA A 106 -25.00 -10.40 -12.63
N ASN A 107 -25.53 -10.96 -13.73
CA ASN A 107 -26.87 -11.56 -13.79
C ASN A 107 -26.98 -12.90 -13.01
N THR A 108 -25.88 -13.54 -12.59
CA THR A 108 -25.96 -14.68 -11.66
C THR A 108 -26.31 -14.25 -10.24
N VAL A 109 -26.24 -12.97 -9.94
CA VAL A 109 -26.76 -12.33 -8.72
C VAL A 109 -28.23 -11.92 -8.90
N GLN A 110 -28.98 -12.61 -9.77
CA GLN A 110 -30.39 -12.34 -10.03
C GLN A 110 -31.21 -12.48 -8.75
N GLY A 111 -31.76 -11.36 -8.31
CA GLY A 111 -32.73 -11.30 -7.24
C GLY A 111 -32.32 -10.55 -5.99
N GLU A 112 -31.03 -10.25 -5.78
CA GLU A 112 -30.60 -9.49 -4.60
C GLU A 112 -30.95 -8.00 -4.76
N SER A 113 -31.56 -7.40 -3.72
CA SER A 113 -31.70 -5.95 -3.65
C SER A 113 -30.34 -5.28 -3.45
N LEU A 114 -30.20 -4.03 -3.87
CA LEU A 114 -28.95 -3.26 -3.72
C LEU A 114 -28.48 -3.22 -2.25
N THR A 115 -29.41 -3.04 -1.32
CA THR A 115 -29.13 -3.07 0.12
C THR A 115 -28.60 -4.43 0.57
N HIS A 116 -29.21 -5.54 0.09
CA HIS A 116 -28.75 -6.89 0.44
C HIS A 116 -27.37 -7.18 -0.15
N PHE A 117 -27.13 -6.78 -1.38
CA PHE A 117 -25.81 -6.87 -2.03
C PHE A 117 -24.73 -6.13 -1.23
N LEU A 118 -24.99 -4.87 -0.86
CA LEU A 118 -24.01 -4.07 -0.09
C LEU A 118 -23.74 -4.69 1.27
N THR A 119 -24.77 -5.13 2.00
CA THR A 119 -24.59 -5.71 3.34
C THR A 119 -23.92 -7.09 3.32
N LYS A 120 -24.12 -7.86 2.26
CA LYS A 120 -23.57 -9.22 2.15
C LYS A 120 -22.15 -9.26 1.56
N ARG A 121 -21.83 -8.32 0.66
CA ARG A 121 -20.58 -8.34 -0.09
C ARG A 121 -19.54 -7.36 0.43
N PHE A 122 -19.94 -6.31 1.15
CA PHE A 122 -19.03 -5.32 1.71
C PHE A 122 -18.87 -5.55 3.21
N GLN A 123 -17.62 -5.61 3.65
CA GLN A 123 -17.33 -5.72 5.08
C GLN A 123 -17.70 -4.44 5.82
N ARG A 124 -18.25 -4.58 7.03
CA ARG A 124 -18.62 -3.47 7.92
C ARG A 124 -19.68 -2.52 7.36
N VAL A 125 -20.42 -2.96 6.34
CA VAL A 125 -21.59 -2.26 5.80
C VAL A 125 -22.85 -2.91 6.34
N GLY A 126 -23.46 -2.28 7.34
CA GLY A 126 -24.76 -2.71 7.88
C GLY A 126 -25.94 -2.12 7.06
N PRO A 127 -27.18 -2.53 7.37
CA PRO A 127 -28.37 -2.04 6.66
C PRO A 127 -28.52 -0.52 6.66
N THR A 128 -28.16 0.13 7.79
CA THR A 128 -28.22 1.60 7.91
C THR A 128 -27.27 2.28 6.92
N ALA A 129 -25.99 1.87 6.92
CA ALA A 129 -24.97 2.42 6.01
C ALA A 129 -25.30 2.13 4.53
N ALA A 130 -25.84 0.93 4.24
CA ALA A 130 -26.29 0.59 2.90
C ALA A 130 -27.45 1.50 2.44
N ASN A 131 -28.40 1.79 3.31
CA ASN A 131 -29.51 2.69 2.99
C ASN A 131 -29.05 4.15 2.81
N GLU A 132 -28.09 4.62 3.62
CA GLU A 132 -27.48 5.94 3.46
C GLU A 132 -26.73 6.04 2.13
N PHE A 133 -25.97 5.01 1.76
CA PHE A 133 -25.34 4.94 0.46
C PHE A 133 -26.36 4.94 -0.69
N CYS A 134 -27.45 4.18 -0.60
CA CYS A 134 -28.50 4.18 -1.62
C CYS A 134 -29.11 5.58 -1.81
N LYS A 135 -29.32 6.33 -0.72
CA LYS A 135 -29.77 7.73 -0.80
C LYS A 135 -28.76 8.63 -1.50
N PHE A 136 -27.48 8.49 -1.16
CA PHE A 136 -26.40 9.25 -1.80
C PHE A 136 -26.31 8.95 -3.30
N ALA A 137 -26.32 7.68 -3.68
CA ALA A 137 -26.25 7.21 -5.06
C ALA A 137 -27.56 7.42 -5.85
N LYS A 138 -28.65 7.91 -5.18
CA LYS A 138 -29.98 8.13 -5.76
C LYS A 138 -30.62 6.87 -6.32
N PHE A 139 -30.37 5.72 -5.68
CA PHE A 139 -31.03 4.46 -5.96
C PHE A 139 -32.02 4.11 -4.85
N LYS A 140 -33.08 3.38 -5.22
CA LYS A 140 -33.98 2.80 -4.22
C LYS A 140 -33.32 1.58 -3.57
N PRO A 141 -33.41 1.40 -2.24
CA PRO A 141 -32.81 0.26 -1.53
C PRO A 141 -33.20 -1.12 -2.08
N GLU A 142 -34.43 -1.21 -2.58
CA GLU A 142 -35.01 -2.44 -3.14
C GLU A 142 -34.64 -2.67 -4.60
N THR A 143 -33.91 -1.76 -5.26
CA THR A 143 -33.48 -1.90 -6.65
C THR A 143 -32.70 -3.19 -6.82
N ARG A 144 -33.14 -4.07 -7.71
CA ARG A 144 -32.42 -5.31 -8.00
C ARG A 144 -31.26 -5.03 -8.95
N ILE A 145 -30.08 -5.51 -8.61
CA ILE A 145 -28.87 -5.28 -9.42
C ILE A 145 -29.02 -5.86 -10.83
N GLY A 146 -29.67 -7.03 -10.95
CA GLY A 146 -29.93 -7.66 -12.25
C GLY A 146 -30.83 -6.86 -13.18
N ASN A 147 -31.58 -5.88 -12.69
CA ASN A 147 -32.43 -5.00 -13.48
C ASN A 147 -31.79 -3.65 -13.84
N MET A 148 -30.55 -3.39 -13.37
CA MET A 148 -29.80 -2.18 -13.68
C MET A 148 -29.30 -2.18 -15.12
N ASN A 149 -29.45 -1.03 -15.79
CA ASN A 149 -28.85 -0.83 -17.10
C ASN A 149 -27.37 -0.40 -16.96
N ASN A 150 -26.63 -0.31 -18.06
CA ASN A 150 -25.22 0.06 -18.02
C ASN A 150 -24.96 1.43 -17.40
N GLN A 151 -25.84 2.39 -17.66
CA GLN A 151 -25.72 3.74 -17.11
C GLN A 151 -25.89 3.73 -15.59
N ASP A 152 -26.80 2.88 -15.08
CA ASP A 152 -27.01 2.73 -13.64
C ASP A 152 -25.80 2.04 -12.97
N LEU A 153 -25.18 1.06 -13.64
CA LEU A 153 -23.95 0.41 -13.14
C LEU A 153 -22.77 1.38 -13.09
N VAL A 154 -22.60 2.23 -14.12
CA VAL A 154 -21.57 3.29 -14.10
C VAL A 154 -21.83 4.25 -12.95
N LYS A 155 -23.06 4.77 -12.79
CA LYS A 155 -23.42 5.64 -11.67
C LYS A 155 -23.18 4.99 -10.31
N LEU A 156 -23.48 3.69 -10.19
CA LEU A 156 -23.25 2.94 -8.96
C LEU A 156 -21.76 2.83 -8.67
N SER A 157 -20.94 2.54 -9.69
CA SER A 157 -19.48 2.47 -9.57
C SER A 157 -18.89 3.82 -9.15
N ASP A 158 -19.28 4.91 -9.79
CA ASP A 158 -18.83 6.26 -9.46
C ASP A 158 -19.26 6.66 -8.04
N ALA A 159 -20.49 6.31 -7.65
CA ALA A 159 -20.97 6.55 -6.30
C ALA A 159 -20.17 5.76 -5.25
N LEU A 160 -19.80 4.49 -5.53
CA LEU A 160 -18.98 3.67 -4.63
C LEU A 160 -17.56 4.25 -4.47
N GLN A 161 -17.01 4.86 -5.51
CA GLN A 161 -15.67 5.49 -5.46
C GLN A 161 -15.68 6.83 -4.69
N THR A 162 -16.79 7.57 -4.77
CA THR A 162 -16.87 8.91 -4.17
C THR A 162 -17.50 8.93 -2.77
N TYR A 163 -18.16 7.84 -2.36
CA TYR A 163 -18.83 7.80 -1.06
C TYR A 163 -17.87 7.52 0.09
N GLU A 164 -17.71 8.50 0.97
CA GLU A 164 -16.81 8.42 2.14
C GLU A 164 -17.49 7.86 3.41
N GLY A 165 -18.79 7.56 3.37
CA GLY A 165 -19.56 7.12 4.54
C GLY A 165 -19.34 5.66 4.96
N PHE A 166 -18.67 4.84 4.15
CA PHE A 166 -18.33 3.48 4.53
C PHE A 166 -17.15 3.44 5.50
N ARG A 167 -17.24 2.61 6.51
CA ARG A 167 -16.11 2.32 7.39
C ARG A 167 -15.07 1.51 6.62
N ALA A 168 -13.79 1.79 6.89
CA ALA A 168 -12.70 0.99 6.35
C ALA A 168 -12.92 -0.51 6.64
N PRO A 169 -12.63 -1.41 5.70
CA PRO A 169 -12.76 -2.85 5.91
C PRO A 169 -11.89 -3.31 7.09
N ASP A 170 -12.21 -4.48 7.65
CA ASP A 170 -11.51 -5.03 8.80
C ASP A 170 -10.06 -5.38 8.41
N PRO A 171 -9.06 -4.87 9.13
CA PRO A 171 -7.65 -5.17 8.87
C PRO A 171 -7.20 -6.55 9.37
N THR A 172 -8.06 -7.36 9.98
CA THR A 172 -7.70 -8.68 10.55
C THR A 172 -7.17 -9.66 9.49
N CYS A 173 -7.49 -9.44 8.22
CA CYS A 173 -6.92 -10.20 7.10
C CYS A 173 -5.46 -9.80 6.75
N LEU A 174 -4.95 -8.70 7.30
CA LEU A 174 -3.61 -8.22 7.04
C LEU A 174 -2.62 -8.82 8.04
N ALA A 175 -1.40 -9.09 7.57
CA ALA A 175 -0.30 -9.56 8.40
C ALA A 175 0.88 -8.57 8.31
N PRO A 176 0.80 -7.40 8.97
CA PRO A 176 1.90 -6.44 9.01
C PRO A 176 3.14 -7.07 9.66
N LEU A 177 4.30 -6.43 9.50
CA LEU A 177 5.53 -6.83 10.18
C LEU A 177 5.42 -6.63 11.69
N GLY A 178 4.83 -5.50 12.09
CA GLY A 178 4.84 -5.00 13.44
C GLY A 178 5.98 -4.03 13.72
N ALA A 179 5.75 -3.09 14.62
CA ALA A 179 6.73 -2.07 14.94
C ALA A 179 8.02 -2.65 15.57
N GLU A 180 7.88 -3.61 16.48
CA GLU A 180 9.03 -4.20 17.17
C GLU A 180 9.97 -5.01 16.25
N PRO A 181 9.50 -5.92 15.36
CA PRO A 181 10.35 -6.58 14.39
C PRO A 181 11.03 -5.61 13.43
N LEU A 182 10.32 -4.56 12.97
CA LEU A 182 10.88 -3.54 12.10
C LEU A 182 12.00 -2.76 12.81
N GLU A 183 11.80 -2.39 14.07
CA GLU A 183 12.79 -1.71 14.89
C GLU A 183 14.05 -2.57 15.13
N LYS A 184 13.86 -3.85 15.49
CA LYS A 184 14.97 -4.82 15.63
C LYS A 184 15.73 -5.03 14.31
N GLY A 185 15.03 -5.03 13.18
CA GLY A 185 15.64 -5.10 11.86
C GLY A 185 16.52 -3.89 11.56
N ILE A 186 16.04 -2.70 11.84
CA ILE A 186 16.79 -1.45 11.67
C ILE A 186 18.04 -1.47 12.53
N ASP A 187 17.94 -1.85 13.80
CA ASP A 187 19.10 -1.95 14.72
C ASP A 187 20.17 -2.89 14.18
N ARG A 188 19.75 -4.09 13.82
CA ARG A 188 20.67 -5.14 13.39
C ARG A 188 21.43 -4.78 12.12
N PHE A 189 20.80 -4.04 11.19
CA PHE A 189 21.39 -3.75 9.89
C PHE A 189 22.16 -2.43 9.86
N PHE A 190 21.76 -1.44 10.65
CA PHE A 190 22.28 -0.07 10.52
C PHE A 190 22.98 0.44 11.77
N GLU A 191 22.77 -0.17 12.94
CA GLU A 191 23.32 0.28 14.24
C GLU A 191 23.30 1.82 14.38
N PRO A 192 22.11 2.46 14.29
CA PRO A 192 22.01 3.91 14.22
C PRO A 192 22.12 4.57 15.59
N ASP A 193 22.56 5.84 15.64
CA ASP A 193 22.49 6.68 16.86
C ASP A 193 21.05 6.95 17.28
N PHE A 194 20.15 7.09 16.30
CA PHE A 194 18.72 7.35 16.52
C PHE A 194 17.88 6.49 15.60
N LYS A 195 16.82 5.93 16.16
CA LYS A 195 15.79 5.22 15.42
C LYS A 195 14.40 5.59 15.93
N ALA A 196 13.44 5.50 15.04
CA ALA A 196 12.03 5.56 15.40
C ALA A 196 11.22 4.76 14.38
N VAL A 197 10.17 4.10 14.85
CA VAL A 197 9.28 3.30 14.02
C VAL A 197 7.84 3.71 14.30
N VAL A 198 6.97 3.61 13.31
CA VAL A 198 5.54 3.82 13.42
C VAL A 198 4.80 2.81 12.55
N GLN A 199 3.76 2.23 13.10
CA GLN A 199 2.73 1.51 12.37
C GLN A 199 1.48 2.40 12.37
N ARG A 200 0.96 2.70 11.18
CA ARG A 200 -0.26 3.48 11.03
C ARG A 200 -1.49 2.61 11.28
N THR A 201 -2.59 3.23 11.66
CA THR A 201 -3.89 2.57 11.68
C THR A 201 -4.27 2.13 10.28
N ALA A 202 -4.99 1.00 10.18
CA ALA A 202 -5.47 0.54 8.89
C ALA A 202 -6.36 1.59 8.22
N SER A 203 -6.11 1.78 6.94
CA SER A 203 -6.90 2.60 6.02
C SER A 203 -7.34 1.76 4.83
N ALA A 204 -8.07 2.34 3.90
CA ALA A 204 -8.52 1.63 2.71
C ALA A 204 -8.37 2.52 1.47
N TYR A 205 -8.06 1.90 0.33
CA TYR A 205 -8.15 2.52 -0.98
C TYR A 205 -8.98 1.60 -1.89
N SER A 206 -9.90 2.15 -2.66
CA SER A 206 -10.80 1.37 -3.53
C SER A 206 -11.42 0.12 -2.84
N GLY A 207 -11.74 0.21 -1.54
CA GLY A 207 -12.30 -0.89 -0.75
C GLY A 207 -11.29 -1.94 -0.24
N PHE A 208 -10.00 -1.84 -0.56
CA PHE A 208 -8.95 -2.74 -0.08
C PHE A 208 -8.27 -2.17 1.15
N PRO A 209 -8.21 -2.93 2.27
CA PRO A 209 -7.51 -2.46 3.46
C PRO A 209 -6.01 -2.47 3.24
N PHE A 210 -5.34 -1.49 3.85
CA PHE A 210 -3.88 -1.43 3.90
C PHE A 210 -3.39 -0.86 5.22
N ILE A 211 -2.16 -1.22 5.57
CA ILE A 211 -1.42 -0.69 6.72
C ILE A 211 -0.06 -0.20 6.22
N ILE A 212 0.33 0.99 6.66
CA ILE A 212 1.68 1.53 6.45
C ILE A 212 2.48 1.37 7.73
N GLU A 213 3.66 0.80 7.59
CA GLU A 213 4.69 0.74 8.61
C GLU A 213 5.93 1.46 8.09
N MET A 214 6.48 2.33 8.91
CA MET A 214 7.64 3.12 8.50
C MET A 214 8.63 3.26 9.66
N GLY A 215 9.91 3.19 9.33
CA GLY A 215 11.00 3.42 10.25
C GLY A 215 11.97 4.46 9.70
N ILE A 216 12.57 5.22 10.60
CA ILE A 216 13.66 6.15 10.31
C ILE A 216 14.85 5.81 11.20
N ALA A 217 16.03 5.81 10.61
CA ALA A 217 17.32 5.62 11.30
C ALA A 217 18.27 6.76 10.93
N TYR A 218 19.06 7.24 11.89
CA TYR A 218 19.98 8.36 11.68
C TYR A 218 21.30 8.14 12.43
N GLY A 219 22.41 8.42 11.78
CA GLY A 219 23.75 8.37 12.39
C GLY A 219 24.28 6.95 12.57
N GLY A 220 25.18 6.76 13.56
CA GLY A 220 25.81 5.48 13.85
C GLY A 220 26.63 4.94 12.68
N ASN A 221 26.45 3.65 12.36
CA ASN A 221 27.18 2.97 11.29
C ASN A 221 26.59 3.21 9.88
N ILE A 222 25.63 4.15 9.73
CA ILE A 222 25.06 4.50 8.42
C ILE A 222 26.09 5.26 7.59
N GLN A 223 26.69 4.59 6.60
CA GLN A 223 27.73 5.16 5.74
C GLN A 223 27.21 6.01 4.56
N SER A 224 25.89 6.10 4.38
CA SER A 224 25.33 6.85 3.26
C SER A 224 25.48 8.35 3.43
N ARG A 225 25.93 9.04 2.39
CA ARG A 225 25.77 10.49 2.26
C ARG A 225 24.40 10.74 1.60
N GLY A 226 23.47 11.32 2.35
CA GLY A 226 22.08 11.52 1.91
C GLY A 226 21.14 10.41 2.37
N THR A 227 19.85 10.66 2.16
CA THR A 227 18.77 9.76 2.59
C THR A 227 18.68 8.56 1.67
N LYS A 228 18.77 7.34 2.23
CA LYS A 228 18.43 6.09 1.52
C LYS A 228 17.05 5.62 1.91
N VAL A 229 16.28 5.15 0.91
CA VAL A 229 14.91 4.65 1.11
C VAL A 229 14.85 3.17 0.75
N TYR A 230 14.45 2.34 1.70
CA TYR A 230 14.17 0.92 1.50
C TYR A 230 12.65 0.72 1.49
N ARG A 231 12.15 0.08 0.45
CA ARG A 231 10.72 -0.07 0.20
C ARG A 231 10.34 -1.54 0.19
N PHE A 232 9.27 -1.86 0.88
CA PHE A 232 8.73 -3.23 0.96
C PHE A 232 7.22 -3.21 0.73
N ALA A 233 6.72 -4.21 0.02
CA ALA A 233 5.30 -4.46 -0.13
C ALA A 233 5.01 -5.93 0.22
N ASN A 234 4.12 -6.16 1.18
CA ASN A 234 3.82 -7.49 1.70
C ASN A 234 5.08 -8.30 2.03
N ARG A 235 6.06 -7.66 2.70
CA ARG A 235 7.38 -8.21 3.09
C ARG A 235 8.36 -8.45 1.95
N ILE A 236 7.99 -8.13 0.70
CA ILE A 236 8.86 -8.28 -0.46
C ILE A 236 9.57 -6.95 -0.71
N PRO A 237 10.89 -6.93 -0.89
CA PRO A 237 11.63 -5.71 -1.21
C PRO A 237 11.32 -5.25 -2.64
N LEU A 238 11.16 -3.93 -2.81
CA LEU A 238 11.01 -3.29 -4.11
C LEU A 238 12.37 -2.74 -4.53
N LEU A 239 13.05 -3.39 -5.48
CA LEU A 239 14.45 -3.15 -5.79
C LEU A 239 14.67 -2.18 -6.97
N TYR A 240 13.67 -2.04 -7.84
CA TYR A 240 13.79 -1.30 -9.09
C TYR A 240 12.91 -0.06 -9.12
N ASP A 241 13.18 0.82 -10.09
CA ASP A 241 12.41 2.03 -10.43
C ASP A 241 12.00 2.89 -9.22
N GLU A 242 13.01 3.27 -8.41
CA GLU A 242 12.79 4.09 -7.22
C GLU A 242 12.13 5.42 -7.55
N GLY A 243 12.49 6.05 -8.68
CA GLY A 243 12.05 7.38 -9.06
C GLY A 243 10.53 7.53 -9.25
N SER A 244 9.85 6.45 -9.59
CA SER A 244 8.39 6.45 -9.84
C SER A 244 7.56 6.07 -8.62
N ASP A 245 8.18 5.69 -7.50
CA ASP A 245 7.48 5.19 -6.31
C ASP A 245 6.91 6.31 -5.45
N VAL A 246 5.70 6.10 -4.95
CA VAL A 246 5.00 7.08 -4.09
C VAL A 246 5.76 7.38 -2.79
N VAL A 247 6.50 6.41 -2.24
CA VAL A 247 7.29 6.61 -1.01
C VAL A 247 8.41 7.62 -1.28
N LEU A 248 9.15 7.45 -2.38
CA LEU A 248 10.23 8.38 -2.72
C LEU A 248 9.69 9.78 -3.03
N LYS A 249 8.56 9.88 -3.72
CA LYS A 249 7.87 11.16 -3.92
C LYS A 249 7.60 11.87 -2.59
N VAL A 250 7.02 11.17 -1.62
CA VAL A 250 6.70 11.74 -0.29
C VAL A 250 7.96 12.15 0.46
N VAL A 251 9.04 11.36 0.37
CA VAL A 251 10.33 11.68 1.01
C VAL A 251 10.96 12.93 0.38
N ASN A 252 10.92 13.05 -0.94
CA ASN A 252 11.49 14.19 -1.68
C ASN A 252 10.66 15.48 -1.49
N ASP A 253 9.34 15.37 -1.39
CA ASP A 253 8.44 16.49 -1.14
C ASP A 253 8.52 17.01 0.31
N THR A 254 9.21 16.30 1.20
CA THR A 254 9.31 16.68 2.61
C THR A 254 10.36 17.77 2.81
N ASP A 255 9.96 18.88 3.43
CA ASP A 255 10.88 19.93 3.85
C ASP A 255 11.70 19.47 5.09
N TRP A 256 12.84 18.85 4.82
CA TRP A 256 13.75 18.35 5.85
C TRP A 256 14.42 19.46 6.66
N GLY A 257 14.57 20.66 6.08
CA GLY A 257 15.10 21.84 6.79
C GLY A 257 14.27 22.18 8.01
N ARG A 258 12.95 22.06 7.92
CA ARG A 258 12.03 22.24 9.05
C ARG A 258 12.30 21.29 10.22
N TYR A 259 12.87 20.10 9.95
CA TYR A 259 13.22 19.09 10.94
C TYR A 259 14.70 19.13 11.34
N LYS A 260 15.43 20.17 10.94
CA LYS A 260 16.87 20.37 11.25
C LYS A 260 17.79 19.30 10.63
N VAL A 261 17.36 18.70 9.54
CA VAL A 261 18.09 17.68 8.80
C VAL A 261 18.53 18.23 7.45
N LYS A 262 19.81 18.05 7.10
CA LYS A 262 20.34 18.36 5.76
C LYS A 262 20.23 17.11 4.91
N ASN A 263 19.18 16.98 4.12
CA ASN A 263 18.85 15.77 3.37
C ASN A 263 20.00 15.22 2.53
N ASP A 264 20.74 16.10 1.84
CA ASP A 264 21.79 15.72 0.89
C ASP A 264 23.06 15.15 1.56
N SER A 265 23.25 15.40 2.84
CA SER A 265 24.44 14.99 3.58
C SER A 265 24.15 14.19 4.85
N ALA A 266 22.88 14.07 5.22
CA ALA A 266 22.50 13.37 6.44
C ALA A 266 22.66 11.85 6.28
N PRO A 267 23.37 11.17 7.20
CA PRO A 267 23.43 9.70 7.22
C PRO A 267 22.10 9.16 7.72
N MET A 268 21.11 9.09 6.82
CA MET A 268 19.73 8.74 7.15
C MET A 268 19.21 7.60 6.28
N VAL A 269 18.48 6.71 6.91
CA VAL A 269 17.77 5.60 6.26
C VAL A 269 16.29 5.68 6.61
N ILE A 270 15.45 5.53 5.60
CA ILE A 270 14.01 5.38 5.75
C ILE A 270 13.63 3.99 5.24
N VAL A 271 12.90 3.25 6.05
CA VAL A 271 12.32 1.95 5.68
C VAL A 271 10.82 2.11 5.64
N SER A 272 10.20 1.78 4.51
CA SER A 272 8.75 1.82 4.33
C SER A 272 8.23 0.44 3.96
N HIS A 273 7.17 0.02 4.60
CA HIS A 273 6.46 -1.22 4.33
C HIS A 273 4.97 -0.94 4.17
N ILE A 274 4.40 -1.40 3.06
CA ILE A 274 2.96 -1.43 2.83
C ILE A 274 2.46 -2.88 2.93
N CYS A 275 1.48 -3.12 3.79
CA CYS A 275 0.76 -4.38 3.88
C CYS A 275 -0.66 -4.18 3.37
N SER A 276 -1.07 -4.91 2.34
CA SER A 276 -2.41 -4.83 1.76
C SER A 276 -2.80 -6.15 1.11
N THR A 277 -4.09 -6.45 1.10
CA THR A 277 -4.62 -7.57 0.31
C THR A 277 -4.44 -7.37 -1.20
N ARG A 278 -4.37 -6.09 -1.64
CA ARG A 278 -4.10 -5.72 -3.02
C ARG A 278 -3.22 -4.47 -3.04
N VAL A 279 -1.92 -4.64 -3.22
CA VAL A 279 -1.00 -3.50 -3.36
C VAL A 279 -1.19 -2.88 -4.75
N PRO A 280 -1.45 -1.57 -4.88
CA PRO A 280 -1.59 -0.94 -6.19
C PRO A 280 -0.20 -0.71 -6.80
N TYR A 281 0.22 -1.60 -7.65
CA TYR A 281 1.47 -1.44 -8.42
C TYR A 281 1.23 -0.61 -9.69
N LYS A 282 2.23 0.16 -10.14
CA LYS A 282 2.17 0.89 -11.42
C LYS A 282 2.36 -0.03 -12.61
N THR A 283 3.19 -1.05 -12.45
CA THR A 283 3.59 -1.99 -13.50
C THR A 283 3.30 -3.42 -13.13
N VAL A 284 3.19 -4.28 -14.12
CA VAL A 284 3.00 -5.74 -13.93
C VAL A 284 4.20 -6.36 -13.18
N GLY A 285 5.39 -5.78 -13.32
CA GLY A 285 6.62 -6.22 -12.62
C GLY A 285 6.62 -5.99 -11.11
N LYS A 286 5.57 -5.34 -10.53
CA LYS A 286 5.44 -5.08 -9.09
C LYS A 286 6.64 -4.32 -8.49
N GLU A 287 7.26 -3.43 -9.26
CA GLU A 287 8.51 -2.76 -8.89
C GLU A 287 8.28 -1.52 -8.03
N ASN A 288 7.14 -0.87 -8.19
CA ASN A 288 6.80 0.36 -7.48
C ASN A 288 5.32 0.45 -7.14
N VAL A 289 5.03 1.12 -6.03
CA VAL A 289 3.66 1.38 -5.57
C VAL A 289 3.11 2.60 -6.30
N ALA A 290 1.88 2.46 -6.81
CA ALA A 290 1.19 3.54 -7.51
C ALA A 290 0.85 4.70 -6.57
N ASP A 291 0.88 5.89 -7.13
CA ASP A 291 0.51 7.13 -6.47
C ASP A 291 -1.03 7.17 -6.27
N ARG A 292 -1.48 6.78 -5.08
CA ARG A 292 -2.87 6.84 -4.65
C ARG A 292 -2.99 7.82 -3.50
N PRO A 293 -3.96 8.76 -3.55
CA PRO A 293 -4.09 9.81 -2.53
C PRO A 293 -4.19 9.28 -1.10
N GLU A 294 -4.89 8.17 -0.91
CA GLU A 294 -5.09 7.55 0.41
C GLU A 294 -3.77 7.00 0.96
N ILE A 295 -2.96 6.37 0.10
CA ILE A 295 -1.66 5.80 0.47
C ILE A 295 -0.66 6.93 0.70
N GLU A 296 -0.61 7.93 -0.18
CA GLU A 296 0.25 9.10 -0.03
C GLU A 296 -0.03 9.83 1.29
N LYS A 297 -1.31 10.01 1.64
CA LYS A 297 -1.73 10.64 2.90
C LYS A 297 -1.16 9.88 4.12
N GLU A 298 -1.31 8.57 4.17
CA GLU A 298 -0.82 7.77 5.30
C GLU A 298 0.70 7.75 5.37
N LEU A 299 1.40 7.71 4.23
CA LEU A 299 2.86 7.82 4.15
C LEU A 299 3.33 9.19 4.66
N ARG A 300 2.68 10.29 4.25
CA ARG A 300 2.99 11.65 4.74
C ARG A 300 2.80 11.77 6.25
N LEU A 301 1.70 11.23 6.79
CA LEU A 301 1.45 11.25 8.23
C LEU A 301 2.48 10.42 9.01
N ALA A 302 2.86 9.24 8.51
CA ALA A 302 3.91 8.41 9.08
C ALA A 302 5.24 9.16 9.10
N LEU A 303 5.65 9.71 7.96
CA LEU A 303 6.92 10.42 7.81
C LEU A 303 6.96 11.68 8.68
N GLN A 304 5.88 12.47 8.73
CA GLN A 304 5.81 13.63 9.63
C GLN A 304 5.96 13.27 11.10
N PHE A 305 5.35 12.16 11.54
CA PHE A 305 5.49 11.68 12.90
C PHE A 305 6.95 11.33 13.24
N LEU A 306 7.60 10.57 12.35
CA LEU A 306 9.00 10.15 12.51
C LEU A 306 9.97 11.35 12.46
N SER A 307 9.74 12.26 11.52
CA SER A 307 10.56 13.47 11.35
C SER A 307 10.49 14.40 12.57
N ARG A 308 9.33 14.49 13.24
CA ARG A 308 9.21 15.23 14.50
C ARG A 308 10.04 14.59 15.61
N LYS A 309 10.04 13.25 15.73
CA LYS A 309 10.88 12.54 16.71
C LYS A 309 12.36 12.75 16.41
N LEU A 310 12.76 12.67 15.14
CA LEU A 310 14.13 12.94 14.72
C LEU A 310 14.53 14.40 15.03
N SER A 311 13.68 15.38 14.77
CA SER A 311 13.92 16.79 15.07
C SER A 311 14.13 17.03 16.58
N GLY A 312 13.39 16.30 17.43
CA GLY A 312 13.61 16.31 18.87
C GLY A 312 15.01 15.82 19.26
N TYR A 313 15.42 14.69 18.70
CA TYR A 313 16.78 14.14 18.87
C TYR A 313 17.86 15.12 18.39
N MET A 314 17.73 15.68 17.17
CA MET A 314 18.66 16.64 16.61
C MET A 314 18.79 17.90 17.48
N SER A 315 17.68 18.35 18.08
CA SER A 315 17.70 19.50 18.99
C SER A 315 18.47 19.19 20.26
N LYS A 316 18.29 18.02 20.86
CA LYS A 316 19.05 17.59 22.04
C LYS A 316 20.52 17.43 21.73
N LYS A 317 20.87 16.75 20.62
CA LYS A 317 22.24 16.57 20.16
C LYS A 317 22.92 17.93 19.93
N GLY A 318 22.24 18.87 19.28
CA GLY A 318 22.79 20.23 19.09
C GLY A 318 23.00 21.00 20.40
N GLN A 319 22.10 20.85 21.37
CA GLN A 319 22.27 21.47 22.69
C GLN A 319 23.44 20.86 23.44
N ALA A 320 23.61 19.54 23.43
CA ALA A 320 24.76 18.86 24.04
C ALA A 320 26.08 19.28 23.39
N GLU A 321 26.14 19.34 22.05
CA GLU A 321 27.35 19.84 21.36
C GLU A 321 27.68 21.29 21.70
N MET A 322 26.66 22.16 21.81
CA MET A 322 26.87 23.56 22.22
C MET A 322 27.34 23.67 23.67
N ALA A 323 26.75 22.88 24.59
CA ALA A 323 27.19 22.82 25.97
C ALA A 323 28.65 22.36 26.09
N LYS A 324 29.02 21.30 25.34
CA LYS A 324 30.40 20.81 25.26
C LYS A 324 31.38 21.85 24.73
N LYS A 325 31.02 22.58 23.68
CA LYS A 325 31.84 23.67 23.15
C LYS A 325 32.00 24.78 24.19
N ARG A 326 30.95 25.16 24.92
CA ARG A 326 31.03 26.16 26.00
C ARG A 326 31.87 25.68 27.15
N ALA A 327 31.68 24.43 27.61
CA ALA A 327 32.49 23.86 28.70
C ALA A 327 33.99 23.84 28.34
N ASN A 328 34.33 23.46 27.09
CA ASN A 328 35.72 23.52 26.61
C ASN A 328 36.28 24.95 26.57
N LEU A 329 35.46 25.91 26.10
CA LEU A 329 35.86 27.32 26.09
C LEU A 329 36.10 27.85 27.49
N TYR A 330 35.19 27.54 28.42
CA TYR A 330 35.31 27.96 29.82
C TYR A 330 36.50 27.31 30.51
N SER A 331 36.75 26.02 30.28
CA SER A 331 37.92 25.33 30.81
C SER A 331 39.25 25.95 30.35
N LYS A 332 39.26 26.50 29.12
CA LYS A 332 40.44 27.15 28.56
C LYS A 332 40.67 28.58 29.06
N TYR A 333 39.62 29.39 29.16
CA TYR A 333 39.74 30.83 29.38
C TYR A 333 39.41 31.28 30.80
N LEU A 334 38.54 30.61 31.56
CA LEU A 334 38.22 31.04 32.93
C LEU A 334 39.39 31.00 33.90
N PRO A 335 40.34 30.04 33.83
CA PRO A 335 41.58 30.12 34.66
C PRO A 335 42.39 31.40 34.40
N LEU A 336 42.57 31.76 33.13
CA LEU A 336 43.31 32.97 32.75
C LEU A 336 42.58 34.23 33.24
N VAL A 337 41.28 34.28 33.06
CA VAL A 337 40.47 35.41 33.55
C VAL A 337 40.56 35.51 35.06
N ALA A 338 40.47 34.39 35.78
CA ALA A 338 40.59 34.37 37.25
C ALA A 338 41.97 34.86 37.72
N GLN A 339 43.04 34.45 37.05
CA GLN A 339 44.39 34.92 37.33
C GLN A 339 44.50 36.45 37.12
N PHE A 340 44.09 36.97 35.96
CA PHE A 340 44.10 38.41 35.71
C PHE A 340 43.21 39.21 36.66
N CYS A 341 42.05 38.69 37.06
CA CYS A 341 41.22 39.34 38.07
C CYS A 341 41.91 39.39 39.44
N THR A 342 42.66 38.35 39.79
CA THR A 342 43.44 38.29 41.04
C THR A 342 44.58 39.32 41.02
N GLU A 343 45.32 39.40 39.90
CA GLU A 343 46.41 40.37 39.70
C GLU A 343 45.87 41.81 39.73
N LEU A 344 44.78 42.10 39.05
CA LEU A 344 44.23 43.46 39.01
C LEU A 344 43.60 43.91 40.32
N SER A 345 42.98 43.00 41.07
CA SER A 345 42.27 43.32 42.33
C SER A 345 43.25 43.38 43.56
N GLY A 346 44.50 42.88 43.43
CA GLY A 346 45.40 42.70 44.53
C GLY A 346 44.97 41.70 45.59
N ASN A 347 43.92 40.95 45.32
CA ASN A 347 43.36 39.91 46.22
C ASN A 347 44.27 38.64 46.17
N LYS A 348 44.52 38.03 47.32
CA LYS A 348 45.30 36.77 47.41
C LYS A 348 44.45 35.50 47.03
N LYS A 349 43.17 35.64 46.81
CA LYS A 349 42.25 34.50 46.57
C LYS A 349 41.64 34.56 45.18
N GLU A 350 41.88 33.56 44.37
CA GLU A 350 41.30 33.44 43.04
C GLU A 350 39.76 33.28 43.10
N PRO A 351 39.02 33.88 42.15
CA PRO A 351 37.59 33.66 41.99
C PRO A 351 37.28 32.19 41.72
N ASN A 352 36.19 31.68 42.28
CA ASN A 352 35.80 30.28 42.08
C ASN A 352 35.12 30.06 40.74
N TYR A 353 35.88 29.91 39.68
CA TYR A 353 35.39 29.64 38.32
C TYR A 353 34.98 28.17 38.08
N LYS A 354 35.42 27.24 38.97
CA LYS A 354 35.14 25.80 38.79
C LYS A 354 33.65 25.47 38.88
N LYS A 355 32.84 26.30 39.59
CA LYS A 355 31.40 26.14 39.68
C LYS A 355 30.73 26.33 38.33
N MET A 356 31.16 27.32 37.54
CA MET A 356 30.60 27.60 36.21
C MET A 356 30.88 26.45 35.22
N ILE A 357 32.06 25.84 35.29
CA ILE A 357 32.41 24.68 34.47
C ILE A 357 31.55 23.47 34.85
N LYS A 358 31.33 23.22 36.16
CA LYS A 358 30.48 22.11 36.63
C LYS A 358 29.04 22.28 36.23
N GLU A 359 28.48 23.48 36.22
CA GLU A 359 27.09 23.75 35.82
C GLU A 359 26.88 23.42 34.33
N GLU A 360 27.84 23.76 33.45
CA GLU A 360 27.75 23.40 32.02
C GLU A 360 27.90 21.89 31.78
N ILE A 361 28.78 21.19 32.51
CA ILE A 361 28.93 19.73 32.43
C ILE A 361 27.65 19.01 32.92
N SER A 362 27.00 19.51 33.97
CA SER A 362 25.74 18.91 34.48
C SER A 362 24.55 19.07 33.53
N ILE A 363 24.60 20.02 32.60
CA ILE A 363 23.64 20.16 31.51
C ILE A 363 23.86 19.09 30.43
N GLU A 364 25.16 18.73 30.15
CA GLU A 364 25.52 17.64 29.25
C GLU A 364 24.97 16.29 29.72
N GLU A 365 25.16 15.94 31.01
CA GLU A 365 24.71 14.68 31.61
C GLU A 365 23.17 14.53 31.67
N LYS A 366 22.42 15.62 31.65
CA LYS A 366 20.93 15.59 31.63
C LYS A 366 20.34 15.48 30.24
N THR A 367 21.16 15.58 29.18
CA THR A 367 20.72 15.60 27.80
C THR A 367 21.04 14.29 27.05
N ASP A 368 21.89 13.45 27.61
CA ASP A 368 22.14 12.07 27.21
C ASP A 368 21.06 11.13 27.85
#